data_0212e198b4eab7f9a2e958e1434438e3
#
_entry.id   0212e198b4eab7f9a2e958e1434438e3
#
_cell.length_a   1.000
_cell.length_b   1.000
_cell.length_c   1.000
_cell.angle_alpha   90.00
_cell.angle_beta   90.00
_cell.angle_gamma   90.00
#
_symmetry.space_group_name_H-M   'P 1'
#
loop_
_entity.id
_entity.type
_entity.pdbx_description
1 polymer ?
#
loop_
_entity_poly.entity_id
_entity_poly.type
_entity_poly.pdbx_seq_one_letter_code
_entity_poly.pdbx_strand_id
1 'polypeptide(L)'
;TSEYTPEEQDIIERARQNGTYMKAPNGADTNLTPKQWAQVRTNAFKDWFGDWENSPEKASKVVDENGEPKVVFHGTPLRRDQITPNRGWQKDGITYISQEAPFYTFRGGEYSGMIFTSVDAEKARSIAEKRAMSIPDDMDGTEQWTEEGYVYDLFVDVKNPFVPQRDADII
;
A
#
# COMPACT_ATOMS: atom_id res chain seq x y z
N THR A 1 -14.62 0.79 -21.41
CA THR A 1 -14.18 -0.29 -20.49
C THR A 1 -14.67 0.04 -19.09
N SER A 2 -15.37 -0.90 -18.47
CA SER A 2 -15.89 -0.72 -17.11
C SER A 2 -14.71 -0.52 -16.14
N GLU A 3 -14.86 0.39 -15.20
CA GLU A 3 -13.91 0.61 -14.09
C GLU A 3 -13.82 -0.59 -13.15
N TYR A 4 -14.84 -1.45 -13.14
CA TYR A 4 -14.99 -2.62 -12.28
C TYR A 4 -14.80 -3.92 -13.07
N THR A 5 -14.16 -4.90 -12.44
CA THR A 5 -14.13 -6.27 -12.95
C THR A 5 -15.51 -6.91 -12.89
N PRO A 6 -15.79 -8.01 -13.63
CA PRO A 6 -17.07 -8.72 -13.54
C PRO A 6 -17.40 -9.17 -12.11
N GLU A 7 -16.42 -9.66 -11.34
CA GLU A 7 -16.60 -10.06 -9.95
C GLU A 7 -16.98 -8.88 -9.06
N GLU A 8 -16.30 -7.73 -9.21
CA GLU A 8 -16.62 -6.51 -8.45
C GLU A 8 -18.03 -6.00 -8.77
N GLN A 9 -18.46 -6.08 -10.03
CA GLN A 9 -19.82 -5.70 -10.44
C GLN A 9 -20.88 -6.59 -9.77
N ASP A 10 -20.66 -7.90 -9.74
CA ASP A 10 -21.56 -8.85 -9.10
C ASP A 10 -21.61 -8.63 -7.57
N ILE A 11 -20.49 -8.33 -6.93
CA ILE A 11 -20.43 -7.97 -5.51
C ILE A 11 -21.27 -6.72 -5.24
N ILE A 12 -21.09 -5.68 -6.05
CA ILE A 12 -21.85 -4.41 -5.90
C ILE A 12 -23.34 -4.65 -6.08
N GLU A 13 -23.74 -5.39 -7.12
CA GLU A 13 -25.15 -5.67 -7.44
C GLU A 13 -25.82 -6.43 -6.29
N ARG A 14 -25.23 -7.49 -5.81
CA ARG A 14 -25.74 -8.26 -4.66
C ARG A 14 -25.84 -7.40 -3.40
N ALA A 15 -24.84 -6.57 -3.14
CA ALA A 15 -24.86 -5.70 -1.97
C ALA A 15 -25.96 -4.62 -2.05
N ARG A 16 -26.24 -4.09 -3.24
CA ARG A 16 -27.36 -3.14 -3.45
C ARG A 16 -28.71 -3.81 -3.19
N GLN A 17 -28.89 -5.05 -3.69
CA GLN A 17 -30.12 -5.82 -3.45
C GLN A 17 -30.35 -6.10 -1.97
N ASN A 18 -29.27 -6.34 -1.21
CA ASN A 18 -29.32 -6.65 0.22
C ASN A 18 -29.26 -5.41 1.13
N GLY A 19 -29.09 -4.20 0.56
CA GLY A 19 -28.97 -2.97 1.33
C GLY A 19 -27.66 -2.81 2.09
N THR A 20 -26.59 -3.57 1.71
CA THR A 20 -25.29 -3.55 2.37
C THR A 20 -24.21 -2.82 1.56
N TYR A 21 -24.56 -2.29 0.40
CA TYR A 21 -23.62 -1.53 -0.43
C TYR A 21 -23.06 -0.32 0.32
N MET A 22 -21.74 -0.16 0.30
CA MET A 22 -21.00 0.88 1.03
C MET A 22 -21.17 0.82 2.56
N LYS A 23 -21.43 -0.40 3.08
CA LYS A 23 -21.45 -0.64 4.52
C LYS A 23 -20.29 -1.56 4.93
N ALA A 24 -19.78 -1.32 6.12
CA ALA A 24 -18.88 -2.21 6.81
C ALA A 24 -19.64 -3.38 7.44
N PRO A 25 -18.96 -4.47 7.88
CA PRO A 25 -19.62 -5.63 8.50
C PRO A 25 -20.44 -5.30 9.75
N ASN A 26 -20.06 -4.26 10.49
CA ASN A 26 -20.80 -3.80 11.67
C ASN A 26 -22.03 -2.94 11.32
N GLY A 27 -22.31 -2.71 10.03
CA GLY A 27 -23.43 -1.92 9.53
C GLY A 27 -23.16 -0.41 9.46
N ALA A 28 -22.01 0.07 9.91
CA ALA A 28 -21.60 1.46 9.76
C ALA A 28 -21.29 1.80 8.28
N ASP A 29 -21.23 3.09 7.96
CA ASP A 29 -20.73 3.51 6.66
C ASP A 29 -19.25 3.15 6.53
N THR A 30 -18.85 2.67 5.34
CA THR A 30 -17.47 2.32 5.07
C THR A 30 -16.56 3.54 4.97
N ASN A 31 -15.29 3.38 5.34
CA ASN A 31 -14.23 4.37 5.09
C ASN A 31 -13.56 4.18 3.72
N LEU A 32 -13.97 3.18 2.94
CA LEU A 32 -13.39 2.85 1.64
C LEU A 32 -14.10 3.59 0.50
N THR A 33 -13.37 3.87 -0.57
CA THR A 33 -14.00 4.30 -1.83
C THR A 33 -14.82 3.15 -2.44
N PRO A 34 -15.78 3.42 -3.34
CA PRO A 34 -16.58 2.36 -3.99
C PRO A 34 -15.72 1.28 -4.66
N LYS A 35 -14.62 1.66 -5.29
CA LYS A 35 -13.68 0.73 -5.92
C LYS A 35 -12.95 -0.14 -4.89
N GLN A 36 -12.42 0.48 -3.85
CA GLN A 36 -11.75 -0.23 -2.75
C GLN A 36 -12.74 -1.16 -2.02
N TRP A 37 -13.96 -0.69 -1.77
CA TRP A 37 -15.00 -1.48 -1.11
C TRP A 37 -15.34 -2.77 -1.88
N ALA A 38 -15.46 -2.69 -3.20
CA ALA A 38 -15.66 -3.88 -4.04
C ALA A 38 -14.41 -4.77 -4.07
N GLN A 39 -13.22 -4.17 -4.23
CA GLN A 39 -11.95 -4.87 -4.32
C GLN A 39 -11.66 -5.74 -3.10
N VAL A 40 -11.86 -5.22 -1.89
CA VAL A 40 -11.55 -5.97 -0.65
C VAL A 40 -12.47 -7.16 -0.42
N ARG A 41 -13.57 -7.27 -1.18
CA ARG A 41 -14.55 -8.35 -1.12
C ARG A 41 -14.36 -9.40 -2.20
N THR A 42 -13.44 -9.20 -3.14
CA THR A 42 -13.10 -10.21 -4.16
C THR A 42 -12.42 -11.43 -3.54
N ASN A 43 -12.57 -12.58 -4.19
CA ASN A 43 -11.91 -13.81 -3.75
C ASN A 43 -10.39 -13.65 -3.73
N ALA A 44 -9.81 -13.06 -4.77
CA ALA A 44 -8.37 -12.85 -4.86
C ALA A 44 -7.83 -11.99 -3.70
N PHE A 45 -8.58 -10.95 -3.27
CA PHE A 45 -8.18 -10.14 -2.13
C PHE A 45 -8.26 -10.95 -0.82
N LYS A 46 -9.34 -11.69 -0.61
CA LYS A 46 -9.53 -12.51 0.60
C LYS A 46 -8.54 -13.67 0.69
N ASP A 47 -8.14 -14.25 -0.42
CA ASP A 47 -7.10 -15.29 -0.47
C ASP A 47 -5.75 -14.75 -0.01
N TRP A 48 -5.43 -13.50 -0.35
CA TRP A 48 -4.20 -12.83 0.04
C TRP A 48 -4.25 -12.24 1.46
N PHE A 49 -5.24 -11.41 1.74
CA PHE A 49 -5.38 -10.67 3.01
C PHE A 49 -5.88 -11.54 4.16
N GLY A 50 -6.62 -12.58 3.84
CA GLY A 50 -7.45 -13.41 4.73
C GLY A 50 -8.92 -13.02 4.63
N ASP A 51 -9.80 -13.95 5.00
CA ASP A 51 -11.25 -13.70 5.02
C ASP A 51 -11.63 -12.87 6.25
N TRP A 52 -11.38 -11.58 6.14
CA TRP A 52 -11.56 -10.59 7.19
C TRP A 52 -13.02 -10.41 7.61
N GLU A 53 -13.99 -10.77 6.75
CA GLU A 53 -15.42 -10.72 7.07
C GLU A 53 -15.87 -11.88 7.96
N ASN A 54 -15.39 -13.11 7.69
CA ASN A 54 -15.88 -14.31 8.36
C ASN A 54 -14.86 -14.96 9.32
N SER A 55 -13.57 -14.68 9.15
CA SER A 55 -12.47 -15.25 9.94
C SER A 55 -11.39 -14.19 10.26
N PRO A 56 -11.76 -13.08 10.93
CA PRO A 56 -10.86 -11.94 11.16
C PRO A 56 -9.62 -12.31 12.00
N GLU A 57 -9.70 -13.36 12.80
CA GLU A 57 -8.58 -13.85 13.60
C GLU A 57 -7.42 -14.40 12.75
N LYS A 58 -7.70 -14.87 11.52
CA LYS A 58 -6.74 -15.41 10.55
C LYS A 58 -6.33 -14.41 9.46
N ALA A 59 -7.04 -13.30 9.38
CA ALA A 59 -6.77 -12.26 8.41
C ALA A 59 -5.69 -11.29 8.90
N SER A 60 -5.25 -10.41 7.99
CA SER A 60 -4.39 -9.28 8.33
C SER A 60 -4.97 -8.46 9.48
N LYS A 61 -4.09 -7.95 10.34
CA LYS A 61 -4.46 -7.08 11.50
C LYS A 61 -4.52 -5.61 11.14
N VAL A 62 -4.27 -5.26 9.88
CA VAL A 62 -4.35 -3.88 9.39
C VAL A 62 -5.77 -3.59 8.94
N VAL A 63 -6.64 -3.39 9.93
CA VAL A 63 -8.05 -3.07 9.76
C VAL A 63 -8.37 -1.74 10.44
N ASP A 64 -9.47 -1.12 10.01
CA ASP A 64 -9.99 0.09 10.63
C ASP A 64 -10.90 -0.22 11.85
N GLU A 65 -11.47 0.81 12.44
CA GLU A 65 -12.38 0.71 13.58
C GLU A 65 -13.68 -0.04 13.30
N ASN A 66 -14.03 -0.18 12.03
CA ASN A 66 -15.21 -0.92 11.56
C ASN A 66 -14.89 -2.39 11.21
N GLY A 67 -13.61 -2.80 11.31
CA GLY A 67 -13.14 -4.13 10.97
C GLY A 67 -12.90 -4.36 9.48
N GLU A 68 -12.94 -3.30 8.65
CA GLU A 68 -12.60 -3.37 7.23
C GLU A 68 -11.08 -3.24 7.00
N PRO A 69 -10.53 -3.81 5.90
CA PRO A 69 -9.15 -3.59 5.51
C PRO A 69 -8.83 -2.09 5.45
N LYS A 70 -7.81 -1.67 6.19
CA LYS A 70 -7.43 -0.26 6.30
C LYS A 70 -6.52 0.14 5.16
N VAL A 71 -6.85 1.27 4.52
CA VAL A 71 -5.95 1.92 3.56
C VAL A 71 -4.80 2.57 4.31
N VAL A 72 -3.58 2.32 3.83
CA VAL A 72 -2.36 2.98 4.27
C VAL A 72 -1.68 3.64 3.08
N PHE A 73 -0.84 4.63 3.33
CA PHE A 73 -0.27 5.48 2.30
C PHE A 73 1.25 5.32 2.25
N HIS A 74 1.78 5.16 1.04
CA HIS A 74 3.21 5.14 0.79
C HIS A 74 3.62 6.33 -0.07
N GLY A 75 4.52 7.16 0.47
CA GLY A 75 5.09 8.31 -0.24
C GLY A 75 6.41 7.95 -0.91
N THR A 76 6.52 8.20 -2.21
CA THR A 76 7.72 7.91 -3.02
C THR A 76 7.92 8.95 -4.12
N PRO A 77 9.17 9.23 -4.53
CA PRO A 77 9.43 10.06 -5.71
C PRO A 77 9.21 9.33 -7.04
N LEU A 78 8.88 8.03 -7.01
CA LEU A 78 8.74 7.20 -8.20
C LEU A 78 7.29 7.09 -8.67
N ARG A 79 7.04 7.34 -9.96
CA ARG A 79 5.77 7.02 -10.61
C ARG A 79 5.66 5.50 -10.85
N ARG A 80 4.41 5.02 -10.90
CA ARG A 80 4.12 3.60 -11.11
C ARG A 80 4.71 3.04 -12.41
N ASP A 81 4.73 3.83 -13.47
CA ASP A 81 5.29 3.45 -14.78
C ASP A 81 6.82 3.44 -14.81
N GLN A 82 7.47 4.08 -13.82
CA GLN A 82 8.93 4.05 -13.63
C GLN A 82 9.40 2.87 -12.79
N ILE A 83 8.47 2.12 -12.25
CA ILE A 83 8.70 0.97 -11.39
C ILE A 83 8.77 -0.27 -12.26
N THR A 84 9.97 -0.63 -12.70
CA THR A 84 10.19 -1.86 -13.45
C THR A 84 10.75 -2.96 -12.55
N PRO A 85 10.22 -4.18 -12.64
CA PRO A 85 10.83 -5.34 -11.98
C PRO A 85 12.29 -5.49 -12.38
N ASN A 86 13.16 -5.80 -11.45
CA ASN A 86 14.58 -6.07 -11.68
C ASN A 86 15.43 -4.89 -12.17
N ARG A 87 15.00 -3.66 -11.94
CA ARG A 87 15.85 -2.51 -12.22
C ARG A 87 16.95 -2.43 -11.17
N GLY A 88 18.19 -2.62 -11.63
CA GLY A 88 19.39 -2.46 -10.81
C GLY A 88 20.06 -1.11 -11.10
N TRP A 89 20.65 -0.50 -10.09
CA TRP A 89 21.60 0.60 -10.22
C TRP A 89 22.89 0.27 -9.49
N GLN A 90 23.99 0.85 -9.92
CA GLN A 90 25.28 0.70 -9.25
C GLN A 90 25.69 2.01 -8.62
N LYS A 91 26.09 1.94 -7.36
CA LYS A 91 26.76 3.02 -6.64
C LYS A 91 27.91 2.42 -5.83
N ASP A 92 29.10 3.03 -5.96
CA ASP A 92 30.31 2.62 -5.23
C ASP A 92 30.66 1.12 -5.40
N GLY A 93 30.43 0.56 -6.61
CA GLY A 93 30.69 -0.84 -6.90
C GLY A 93 29.66 -1.83 -6.36
N ILE A 94 28.60 -1.35 -5.72
CA ILE A 94 27.50 -2.16 -5.19
C ILE A 94 26.33 -2.10 -6.16
N THR A 95 25.87 -3.29 -6.58
CA THR A 95 24.65 -3.42 -7.39
C THR A 95 23.46 -3.52 -6.47
N TYR A 96 22.56 -2.55 -6.59
CA TYR A 96 21.27 -2.55 -5.93
C TYR A 96 20.22 -3.06 -6.91
N ILE A 97 19.51 -4.11 -6.56
CA ILE A 97 18.47 -4.71 -7.40
C ILE A 97 17.12 -4.46 -6.72
N SER A 98 16.21 -3.77 -7.40
CA SER A 98 14.82 -3.74 -6.96
C SER A 98 14.17 -5.08 -7.33
N GLN A 99 14.06 -5.98 -6.39
CA GLN A 99 13.29 -7.20 -6.59
C GLN A 99 11.81 -6.90 -6.37
N GLU A 100 11.03 -6.95 -7.44
CA GLU A 100 9.57 -7.15 -7.47
C GLU A 100 8.66 -6.13 -6.77
N ALA A 101 9.17 -5.17 -6.00
CA ALA A 101 8.28 -4.23 -5.32
C ALA A 101 8.51 -2.79 -5.78
N PRO A 102 7.42 -2.13 -6.23
CA PRO A 102 7.42 -0.72 -6.59
C PRO A 102 7.78 0.23 -5.44
N PHE A 103 7.97 -0.28 -4.24
CA PHE A 103 8.02 0.49 -3.01
C PHE A 103 9.35 0.36 -2.27
N TYR A 104 10.43 0.16 -3.01
CA TYR A 104 11.74 -0.02 -2.41
C TYR A 104 12.24 1.25 -1.72
N THR A 105 12.76 1.11 -0.51
CA THR A 105 13.44 2.22 0.15
C THR A 105 14.88 2.31 -0.35
N PHE A 106 15.29 3.47 -0.82
CA PHE A 106 16.66 3.78 -1.27
C PHE A 106 17.71 3.85 -0.17
N ARG A 107 17.39 3.44 1.05
CA ARG A 107 18.39 3.41 2.12
C ARG A 107 19.13 2.08 2.06
N GLY A 108 20.38 2.13 1.63
CA GLY A 108 21.33 1.06 1.88
C GLY A 108 21.50 0.86 3.41
N GLY A 109 21.79 -0.37 3.85
CA GLY A 109 21.96 -0.71 5.24
C GLY A 109 20.80 -1.51 5.83
N GLU A 110 20.63 -1.45 7.14
CA GLU A 110 19.67 -2.27 7.92
C GLU A 110 18.19 -2.17 7.49
N TYR A 111 17.84 -1.12 6.76
CA TYR A 111 16.46 -0.87 6.30
C TYR A 111 16.22 -1.22 4.83
N SER A 112 17.18 -1.88 4.18
CA SER A 112 16.98 -2.33 2.80
C SER A 112 15.88 -3.40 2.74
N GLY A 113 14.91 -3.22 1.87
CA GLY A 113 13.76 -4.13 1.73
C GLY A 113 12.57 -3.84 2.63
N MET A 114 12.61 -2.79 3.45
CA MET A 114 11.44 -2.37 4.24
C MET A 114 10.57 -1.39 3.45
N ILE A 115 9.27 -1.60 3.53
CA ILE A 115 8.26 -0.66 3.02
C ILE A 115 7.72 0.13 4.19
N PHE A 116 7.83 1.46 4.12
CA PHE A 116 7.28 2.35 5.13
C PHE A 116 5.95 2.90 4.66
N THR A 117 4.94 2.77 5.48
CA THR A 117 3.60 3.30 5.23
C THR A 117 3.15 4.22 6.36
N SER A 118 2.18 5.07 6.08
CA SER A 118 1.54 5.95 7.04
C SER A 118 0.02 5.74 6.98
N VAL A 119 -0.65 5.92 8.09
CA VAL A 119 -2.13 6.02 8.13
C VAL A 119 -2.61 7.43 7.75
N ASP A 120 -1.69 8.37 7.58
CA ASP A 120 -1.93 9.78 7.25
C ASP A 120 -1.36 10.07 5.86
N ALA A 121 -2.24 10.41 4.91
CA ALA A 121 -1.89 10.71 3.53
C ALA A 121 -1.00 11.97 3.40
N GLU A 122 -1.23 12.99 4.21
CA GLU A 122 -0.43 14.22 4.20
C GLU A 122 0.99 13.98 4.69
N LYS A 123 1.15 13.11 5.69
CA LYS A 123 2.47 12.68 6.14
C LYS A 123 3.21 11.88 5.06
N ALA A 124 2.52 10.98 4.36
CA ALA A 124 3.09 10.26 3.22
C ALA A 124 3.50 11.21 2.09
N ARG A 125 2.68 12.22 1.77
CA ARG A 125 2.98 13.27 0.79
C ARG A 125 4.22 14.06 1.18
N SER A 126 4.30 14.54 2.41
CA SER A 126 5.47 15.28 2.90
C SER A 126 6.77 14.46 2.80
N ILE A 127 6.69 13.13 3.04
CA ILE A 127 7.84 12.24 2.89
C ILE A 127 8.23 12.11 1.41
N ALA A 128 7.25 11.96 0.52
CA ALA A 128 7.47 11.84 -0.91
C ALA A 128 8.16 13.09 -1.49
N GLU A 129 7.66 14.27 -1.17
CA GLU A 129 8.21 15.56 -1.60
C GLU A 129 9.63 15.78 -1.09
N LYS A 130 9.89 15.52 0.20
CA LYS A 130 11.24 15.61 0.77
C LYS A 130 12.24 14.67 0.11
N ARG A 131 11.79 13.49 -0.29
CA ARG A 131 12.65 12.52 -1.00
C ARG A 131 12.89 12.92 -2.44
N ALA A 132 11.89 13.47 -3.13
CA ALA A 132 12.05 13.99 -4.48
C ALA A 132 13.12 15.12 -4.53
N MET A 133 13.11 16.02 -3.53
CA MET A 133 14.10 17.10 -3.42
C MET A 133 15.50 16.66 -2.99
N SER A 134 15.66 15.45 -2.43
CA SER A 134 16.93 14.95 -1.89
C SER A 134 17.69 14.03 -2.84
N ILE A 135 17.21 13.84 -4.06
CA ILE A 135 17.89 13.01 -5.08
C ILE A 135 19.02 13.84 -5.67
N PRO A 136 20.29 13.38 -5.58
CA PRO A 136 21.42 14.10 -6.17
C PRO A 136 21.33 14.16 -7.70
N ASP A 137 21.69 15.29 -8.30
CA ASP A 137 21.76 15.53 -9.75
C ASP A 137 22.78 14.61 -10.48
N ASP A 138 23.61 13.88 -9.74
CA ASP A 138 24.68 13.03 -10.22
C ASP A 138 24.31 11.56 -10.40
N MET A 139 23.08 11.19 -10.21
CA MET A 139 22.58 9.89 -10.66
C MET A 139 22.45 9.98 -12.19
N ASP A 140 23.36 9.28 -12.86
CA ASP A 140 23.61 9.35 -14.29
C ASP A 140 22.33 9.54 -15.14
N GLY A 141 22.36 10.50 -16.05
CA GLY A 141 21.25 11.13 -16.76
C GLY A 141 20.33 10.25 -17.60
N THR A 142 20.14 8.99 -17.24
CA THR A 142 19.20 8.08 -17.91
C THR A 142 17.87 7.94 -17.19
N GLU A 143 17.75 8.47 -15.95
CA GLU A 143 16.54 8.37 -15.15
C GLU A 143 15.95 9.74 -14.88
N GLN A 144 14.84 10.04 -15.55
CA GLN A 144 14.03 11.22 -15.24
C GLN A 144 13.35 11.00 -13.85
N TRP A 145 14.06 11.33 -12.81
CA TRP A 145 13.46 11.51 -11.50
C TRP A 145 12.60 12.77 -11.55
N THR A 146 11.34 12.63 -11.21
CA THR A 146 10.46 13.79 -11.15
C THR A 146 10.69 14.51 -9.83
N GLU A 147 10.66 15.84 -9.85
CA GLU A 147 10.67 16.67 -8.63
C GLU A 147 9.39 16.51 -7.79
N GLU A 148 8.41 15.78 -8.31
CA GLU A 148 7.12 15.54 -7.69
C GLU A 148 7.12 14.26 -6.86
N GLY A 149 6.58 14.36 -5.65
CA GLY A 149 6.31 13.20 -4.81
C GLY A 149 4.95 12.58 -5.14
N TYR A 150 4.89 11.25 -5.12
CA TYR A 150 3.67 10.47 -5.36
C TYR A 150 3.24 9.76 -4.08
N VAL A 151 1.93 9.69 -3.86
CA VAL A 151 1.34 8.95 -2.74
C VAL A 151 0.49 7.82 -3.31
N TYR A 152 0.76 6.61 -2.86
CA TYR A 152 0.01 5.41 -3.25
C TYR A 152 -0.84 4.92 -2.09
N ASP A 153 -2.11 4.66 -2.38
CA ASP A 153 -3.05 3.99 -1.50
C ASP A 153 -2.78 2.48 -1.56
N LEU A 154 -2.55 1.87 -0.42
CA LEU A 154 -2.18 0.46 -0.31
C LEU A 154 -3.02 -0.26 0.73
N PHE A 155 -3.22 -1.56 0.49
CA PHE A 155 -3.52 -2.51 1.55
C PHE A 155 -2.26 -3.30 1.91
N VAL A 156 -2.13 -3.71 3.16
CA VAL A 156 -0.98 -4.51 3.61
C VAL A 156 -1.43 -5.75 4.36
N ASP A 157 -0.80 -6.89 4.05
CA ASP A 157 -1.06 -8.14 4.76
C ASP A 157 -0.06 -8.32 5.89
N VAL A 158 -0.52 -8.07 7.12
CA VAL A 158 0.26 -8.25 8.35
C VAL A 158 -0.54 -9.11 9.33
N LYS A 159 -0.23 -10.40 9.37
CA LYS A 159 -0.92 -11.35 10.26
C LYS A 159 -0.40 -11.32 11.69
N ASN A 160 0.89 -11.06 11.87
CA ASN A 160 1.57 -11.02 13.16
C ASN A 160 2.34 -9.69 13.32
N PRO A 161 1.66 -8.58 13.62
CA PRO A 161 2.31 -7.30 13.80
C PRO A 161 3.19 -7.31 15.05
N PHE A 162 4.42 -6.81 14.90
CA PHE A 162 5.22 -6.42 16.06
C PHE A 162 4.70 -5.07 16.59
N VAL A 163 4.27 -5.05 17.82
CA VAL A 163 3.83 -3.83 18.51
C VAL A 163 4.83 -3.56 19.62
N PRO A 164 5.71 -2.55 19.49
CA PRO A 164 6.68 -2.22 20.53
C PRO A 164 5.93 -1.78 21.80
N GLN A 165 6.34 -2.32 22.94
CA GLN A 165 5.73 -1.99 24.24
C GLN A 165 6.39 -0.80 24.94
N ARG A 166 7.58 -0.40 24.47
CA ARG A 166 8.37 0.74 24.97
C ARG A 166 9.21 1.33 23.83
N ASP A 167 9.61 2.58 24.01
CA ASP A 167 10.52 3.26 23.06
C ASP A 167 11.86 2.53 22.87
N ALA A 168 12.29 1.74 23.86
CA ALA A 168 13.50 0.92 23.80
C ALA A 168 13.41 -0.29 22.83
N ASP A 169 12.22 -0.66 22.40
CA ASP A 169 11.98 -1.75 21.44
C ASP A 169 12.10 -1.25 19.98
N ILE A 170 12.28 0.06 19.79
CA ILE A 170 12.46 0.72 18.50
C ILE A 170 13.96 1.02 18.33
N ILE A 171 14.73 0.04 17.92
CA ILE A 171 16.14 0.22 17.57
C ILE A 171 16.30 0.05 16.05
#